data_abe548e5d4a964d5d9d8dc9ca82df57c
#
_entry.id   abe548e5d4a964d5d9d8dc9ca82df57c
#
_cell.length_a   1.000
_cell.length_b   1.000
_cell.length_c   1.000
_cell.angle_alpha   90.00
_cell.angle_beta   90.00
_cell.angle_gamma   90.00
#
_symmetry.space_group_name_H-M   'P 1'
#
loop_
_entity.id
_entity.type
_entity.pdbx_description
1 polymer ?
#
loop_
_entity_poly.entity_id
_entity_poly.type
_entity_poly.pdbx_seq_one_letter_code
_entity_poly.pdbx_strand_id
1 'polypeptide(L)'
;MFKDCTKKNLEEVAEIIMGQSPDSKSYNDLENGIPFLQGKGDYGKKYTRISHWTTEPSKIAEKGNILMSVRAPVGDVNIASERCCIGRGLCSINAKKNIMNNDFIFNALIATKDKIEAKGAGSTFNAITKKDVYEIQIPVATIELQNQFAEIVRLIDKQKFHSVFKNILKIKESEVYA
;
A
#
# COMPACT_ATOMS: atom_id res chain seq x y z
N MET A 1 -13.97 17.70 -5.85
CA MET A 1 -14.79 16.57 -6.31
C MET A 1 -15.36 15.73 -5.15
N PHE A 2 -14.73 15.64 -3.99
CA PHE A 2 -15.19 14.80 -2.87
C PHE A 2 -15.56 15.58 -1.59
N LYS A 3 -15.86 16.89 -1.68
CA LYS A 3 -16.18 17.73 -0.50
C LYS A 3 -17.46 17.29 0.24
N ASP A 4 -18.41 16.68 -0.47
CA ASP A 4 -19.73 16.29 0.06
C ASP A 4 -19.90 14.76 0.16
N CYS A 5 -18.83 13.97 0.05
CA CYS A 5 -18.89 12.52 0.22
C CYS A 5 -19.03 12.15 1.71
N THR A 6 -19.95 11.25 2.01
CA THR A 6 -20.04 10.58 3.32
C THR A 6 -18.68 9.92 3.61
N LYS A 7 -18.21 10.03 4.84
CA LYS A 7 -17.00 9.33 5.30
C LYS A 7 -17.40 8.13 6.15
N LYS A 8 -16.64 7.07 6.02
CA LYS A 8 -16.75 5.88 6.88
C LYS A 8 -15.40 5.52 7.47
N ASN A 9 -15.41 4.83 8.59
CA ASN A 9 -14.22 4.22 9.14
C ASN A 9 -13.68 3.14 8.18
N LEU A 10 -12.37 3.00 8.10
CA LEU A 10 -11.73 2.03 7.20
C LEU A 10 -12.21 0.59 7.48
N GLU A 11 -12.44 0.23 8.75
CA GLU A 11 -12.96 -1.10 9.13
C GLU A 11 -14.37 -1.39 8.58
N GLU A 12 -15.17 -0.36 8.31
CA GLU A 12 -16.50 -0.55 7.74
C GLU A 12 -16.43 -0.94 6.25
N VAL A 13 -15.40 -0.48 5.55
CA VAL A 13 -15.29 -0.59 4.08
C VAL A 13 -14.18 -1.51 3.61
N ALA A 14 -13.31 -1.99 4.50
CA ALA A 14 -12.20 -2.86 4.19
C ALA A 14 -12.00 -3.96 5.25
N GLU A 15 -11.40 -5.07 4.83
CA GLU A 15 -10.82 -6.07 5.71
C GLU A 15 -9.39 -5.65 6.04
N ILE A 16 -9.01 -5.74 7.33
CA ILE A 16 -7.73 -5.24 7.83
C ILE A 16 -7.03 -6.34 8.63
N ILE A 17 -5.81 -6.65 8.25
CA ILE A 17 -4.95 -7.60 8.95
C ILE A 17 -3.73 -6.84 9.47
N MET A 18 -3.59 -6.73 10.79
CA MET A 18 -2.36 -6.22 11.39
C MET A 18 -1.26 -7.27 11.27
N GLY A 19 -0.10 -6.86 10.80
CA GLY A 19 1.04 -7.74 10.62
C GLY A 19 1.65 -8.20 11.96
N GLN A 20 2.28 -9.35 11.90
CA GLN A 20 3.00 -9.98 13.00
C GLN A 20 4.26 -10.64 12.46
N SER A 21 5.41 -10.30 13.00
CA SER A 21 6.66 -10.93 12.57
C SER A 21 6.68 -12.40 12.98
N PRO A 22 7.06 -13.31 12.07
CA PRO A 22 7.30 -14.72 12.41
C PRO A 22 8.55 -14.86 13.29
N ASP A 23 8.88 -16.08 13.71
CA ASP A 23 10.15 -16.34 14.40
C ASP A 23 11.32 -16.01 13.49
N SER A 24 12.30 -15.29 14.01
CA SER A 24 13.48 -14.86 13.24
C SER A 24 14.32 -16.02 12.70
N LYS A 25 14.24 -17.19 13.32
CA LYS A 25 14.91 -18.42 12.84
C LYS A 25 14.36 -18.92 11.50
N SER A 26 13.13 -18.53 11.15
CA SER A 26 12.50 -18.88 9.87
C SER A 26 12.86 -17.96 8.70
N TYR A 27 13.63 -16.87 8.96
CA TYR A 27 13.99 -15.90 7.91
C TYR A 27 15.12 -16.43 7.05
N ASN A 28 15.04 -16.12 5.76
CA ASN A 28 16.10 -16.44 4.82
C ASN A 28 16.08 -15.53 3.59
N ASP A 29 17.19 -15.53 2.84
CA ASP A 29 17.35 -14.80 1.58
C ASP A 29 17.48 -15.79 0.39
N LEU A 30 17.10 -17.07 0.61
CA LEU A 30 17.24 -18.17 -0.34
C LEU A 30 15.93 -18.49 -1.09
N GLU A 31 14.96 -17.60 -1.03
CA GLU A 31 13.62 -17.79 -1.62
C GLU A 31 12.87 -19.03 -1.08
N ASN A 32 13.23 -19.49 0.11
CA ASN A 32 12.59 -20.64 0.73
C ASN A 32 11.37 -20.18 1.55
N GLY A 33 10.19 -20.70 1.22
CA GLY A 33 8.92 -20.33 1.84
C GLY A 33 8.18 -19.25 1.07
N ILE A 34 7.60 -18.27 1.78
CA ILE A 34 6.92 -17.14 1.16
C ILE A 34 7.64 -15.81 1.42
N PRO A 35 7.49 -14.81 0.55
CA PRO A 35 8.02 -13.47 0.77
C PRO A 35 7.64 -12.93 2.14
N PHE A 36 8.58 -12.26 2.82
CA PHE A 36 8.38 -11.64 4.11
C PHE A 36 8.72 -10.15 4.05
N LEU A 37 7.72 -9.31 4.30
CA LEU A 37 7.82 -7.86 4.29
C LEU A 37 7.74 -7.32 5.72
N GLN A 38 8.71 -6.51 6.12
CA GLN A 38 8.82 -6.03 7.50
C GLN A 38 8.31 -4.61 7.69
N GLY A 39 8.43 -3.77 6.65
CA GLY A 39 8.10 -2.37 6.75
C GLY A 39 8.26 -1.60 5.43
N LYS A 40 8.32 -0.27 5.50
CA LYS A 40 8.49 0.61 4.34
C LYS A 40 9.76 0.33 3.52
N GLY A 41 10.80 -0.24 4.10
CA GLY A 41 12.03 -0.61 3.37
C GLY A 41 11.77 -1.53 2.19
N ASP A 42 10.70 -2.33 2.26
CA ASP A 42 10.28 -3.28 1.23
C ASP A 42 9.39 -2.64 0.15
N TYR A 43 9.08 -1.33 0.25
CA TYR A 43 8.23 -0.64 -0.69
C TYR A 43 9.01 -0.23 -1.94
N GLY A 44 8.43 -0.55 -3.11
CA GLY A 44 8.85 -0.01 -4.39
C GLY A 44 8.07 1.27 -4.73
N LYS A 45 8.04 1.64 -5.99
CA LYS A 45 7.32 2.84 -6.45
C LYS A 45 5.79 2.72 -6.25
N LYS A 46 5.20 1.57 -6.55
CA LYS A 46 3.77 1.27 -6.39
C LYS A 46 3.56 -0.13 -5.82
N TYR A 47 4.43 -1.07 -6.13
CA TYR A 47 4.39 -2.46 -5.71
C TYR A 47 5.60 -2.79 -4.83
N THR A 48 5.42 -3.73 -3.92
CA THR A 48 6.48 -4.18 -3.02
C THR A 48 7.64 -4.82 -3.78
N ARG A 49 8.84 -4.68 -3.20
CA ARG A 49 10.05 -5.39 -3.60
C ARG A 49 10.31 -6.49 -2.58
N ILE A 50 10.66 -7.65 -3.07
CA ILE A 50 10.90 -8.83 -2.25
C ILE A 50 12.41 -9.04 -2.14
N SER A 51 12.89 -9.17 -0.91
CA SER A 51 14.30 -9.43 -0.61
C SER A 51 14.49 -10.45 0.52
N HIS A 52 13.41 -10.80 1.24
CA HIS A 52 13.44 -11.74 2.35
C HIS A 52 12.26 -12.69 2.29
N TRP A 53 12.44 -13.89 2.83
CA TRP A 53 11.44 -14.96 2.87
C TRP A 53 11.32 -15.52 4.27
N THR A 54 10.22 -16.24 4.53
CA THR A 54 10.02 -17.00 5.77
C THR A 54 9.38 -18.34 5.46
N THR A 55 9.85 -19.38 6.16
CA THR A 55 9.27 -20.72 6.10
C THR A 55 8.07 -20.89 7.06
N GLU A 56 7.89 -19.97 8.02
CA GLU A 56 6.85 -20.03 9.05
C GLU A 56 6.02 -18.72 9.07
N PRO A 57 5.19 -18.49 8.04
CA PRO A 57 4.44 -17.24 7.92
C PRO A 57 3.38 -17.11 9.02
N SER A 58 3.24 -15.92 9.62
CA SER A 58 2.28 -15.62 10.68
C SER A 58 1.03 -14.90 10.20
N LYS A 59 1.16 -13.78 9.53
CA LYS A 59 0.07 -12.96 8.96
C LYS A 59 0.29 -12.75 7.48
N ILE A 60 -0.75 -13.03 6.71
CA ILE A 60 -0.68 -13.07 5.24
C ILE A 60 -1.38 -11.85 4.66
N ALA A 61 -0.75 -11.25 3.66
CA ALA A 61 -1.39 -10.37 2.69
C ALA A 61 -1.44 -11.06 1.34
N GLU A 62 -2.57 -10.97 0.66
CA GLU A 62 -2.74 -11.53 -0.67
C GLU A 62 -2.23 -10.53 -1.74
N LYS A 63 -1.89 -11.05 -2.91
CA LYS A 63 -1.51 -10.23 -4.06
C LYS A 63 -2.59 -9.17 -4.36
N GLY A 64 -2.16 -7.92 -4.51
CA GLY A 64 -3.05 -6.80 -4.79
C GLY A 64 -3.63 -6.13 -3.53
N ASN A 65 -3.42 -6.69 -2.33
CA ASN A 65 -3.77 -6.01 -1.10
C ASN A 65 -2.94 -4.74 -0.93
N ILE A 66 -3.54 -3.72 -0.34
CA ILE A 66 -2.84 -2.50 0.07
C ILE A 66 -2.08 -2.82 1.34
N LEU A 67 -0.80 -2.48 1.37
CA LEU A 67 0.02 -2.52 2.57
C LEU A 67 0.24 -1.10 3.06
N MET A 68 0.03 -0.86 4.35
CA MET A 68 0.30 0.44 4.97
C MET A 68 1.27 0.28 6.12
N SER A 69 2.26 1.18 6.20
CA SER A 69 3.19 1.23 7.32
C SER A 69 2.48 1.77 8.57
N VAL A 70 2.58 1.03 9.68
CA VAL A 70 2.01 1.38 10.99
C VAL A 70 3.08 1.80 11.99
N ARG A 71 4.35 1.76 11.60
CA ARG A 71 5.52 2.28 12.33
C ARG A 71 6.26 3.28 11.46
N ALA A 72 7.07 4.14 12.10
CA ALA A 72 7.78 5.23 11.41
C ALA A 72 8.58 4.77 10.19
N PRO A 73 8.41 5.42 9.05
CA PRO A 73 7.42 6.47 8.76
C PRO A 73 6.02 5.89 8.59
N VAL A 74 5.06 6.42 9.36
CA VAL A 74 3.67 5.94 9.41
C VAL A 74 2.88 6.41 8.19
N GLY A 75 1.93 5.59 7.72
CA GLY A 75 0.95 5.99 6.70
C GLY A 75 1.43 5.89 5.25
N ASP A 76 2.66 5.44 5.00
CA ASP A 76 3.06 5.10 3.64
C ASP A 76 2.32 3.85 3.16
N VAL A 77 1.90 3.87 1.91
CA VAL A 77 1.16 2.76 1.28
C VAL A 77 1.87 2.19 0.07
N ASN A 78 1.69 0.91 -0.15
CA ASN A 78 2.18 0.18 -1.31
C ASN A 78 1.21 -0.96 -1.63
N ILE A 79 1.41 -1.67 -2.73
CA ILE A 79 0.57 -2.80 -3.14
C ILE A 79 1.41 -4.08 -3.08
N ALA A 80 0.89 -5.12 -2.43
CA ALA A 80 1.52 -6.43 -2.40
C ALA A 80 1.68 -6.97 -3.83
N SER A 81 2.92 -7.16 -4.29
CA SER A 81 3.23 -7.66 -5.63
C SER A 81 2.82 -9.13 -5.79
N GLU A 82 2.81 -9.86 -4.70
CA GLU A 82 2.39 -11.25 -4.59
C GLU A 82 1.94 -11.57 -3.16
N ARG A 83 1.47 -12.80 -2.93
CA ARG A 83 1.11 -13.28 -1.59
C ARG A 83 2.34 -13.31 -0.69
N CYS A 84 2.25 -12.67 0.48
CA CYS A 84 3.39 -12.49 1.37
C CYS A 84 3.01 -12.51 2.84
N CYS A 85 3.98 -12.82 3.69
CA CYS A 85 3.89 -12.60 5.14
C CYS A 85 4.19 -11.14 5.46
N ILE A 86 3.44 -10.52 6.37
CA ILE A 86 3.63 -9.13 6.79
C ILE A 86 4.02 -9.06 8.27
N GLY A 87 5.11 -8.36 8.52
CA GLY A 87 5.63 -8.11 9.86
C GLY A 87 4.88 -7.01 10.60
N ARG A 88 5.20 -6.85 11.88
CA ARG A 88 4.56 -5.91 12.82
C ARG A 88 4.69 -4.42 12.43
N GLY A 89 5.47 -4.08 11.42
CA GLY A 89 5.58 -2.73 10.87
C GLY A 89 4.51 -2.39 9.84
N LEU A 90 3.71 -3.37 9.41
CA LEU A 90 2.74 -3.26 8.33
C LEU A 90 1.34 -3.68 8.77
N CYS A 91 0.32 -3.18 8.08
CA CYS A 91 -1.00 -3.82 7.99
C CYS A 91 -1.38 -4.03 6.53
N SER A 92 -2.19 -5.07 6.28
CA SER A 92 -2.82 -5.35 5.00
C SER A 92 -4.25 -4.84 5.02
N ILE A 93 -4.67 -4.20 3.94
CA ILE A 93 -5.99 -3.62 3.76
C ILE A 93 -6.54 -4.13 2.43
N ASN A 94 -7.73 -4.71 2.45
CA ASN A 94 -8.43 -5.19 1.28
C ASN A 94 -9.86 -4.67 1.26
N ALA A 95 -10.27 -4.03 0.18
CA ALA A 95 -11.62 -3.48 0.03
C ALA A 95 -12.69 -4.57 0.18
N LYS A 96 -13.73 -4.32 0.94
CA LYS A 96 -14.92 -5.19 0.98
C LYS A 96 -15.60 -5.17 -0.38
N LYS A 97 -15.77 -6.36 -0.96
CA LYS A 97 -16.36 -6.55 -2.28
C LYS A 97 -17.72 -5.85 -2.39
N ASN A 98 -17.98 -5.22 -3.54
CA ASN A 98 -19.20 -4.47 -3.85
C ASN A 98 -19.45 -3.22 -2.97
N ILE A 99 -18.54 -2.88 -2.06
CA ILE A 99 -18.62 -1.68 -1.22
C ILE A 99 -17.54 -0.68 -1.65
N MET A 100 -16.31 -1.16 -1.79
CA MET A 100 -15.16 -0.32 -2.12
C MET A 100 -14.27 -0.98 -3.17
N ASN A 101 -13.48 -0.15 -3.85
CA ASN A 101 -12.44 -0.53 -4.80
C ASN A 101 -11.05 -0.30 -4.16
N ASN A 102 -10.13 -1.27 -4.29
CA ASN A 102 -8.78 -1.16 -3.72
C ASN A 102 -8.01 0.06 -4.28
N ASP A 103 -8.10 0.34 -5.57
CA ASP A 103 -7.43 1.52 -6.14
C ASP A 103 -7.98 2.83 -5.55
N PHE A 104 -9.28 2.87 -5.23
CA PHE A 104 -9.90 4.03 -4.60
C PHE A 104 -9.41 4.20 -3.15
N ILE A 105 -9.41 3.13 -2.32
CA ILE A 105 -8.88 3.17 -0.95
C ILE A 105 -7.39 3.55 -0.97
N PHE A 106 -6.58 2.97 -1.86
CA PHE A 106 -5.17 3.27 -2.00
C PHE A 106 -4.91 4.78 -2.19
N ASN A 107 -5.62 5.40 -3.12
CA ASN A 107 -5.49 6.83 -3.37
C ASN A 107 -6.07 7.70 -2.24
N ALA A 108 -7.14 7.27 -1.58
CA ALA A 108 -7.68 7.95 -0.40
C ALA A 108 -6.69 7.95 0.77
N LEU A 109 -5.98 6.84 0.99
CA LEU A 109 -4.93 6.73 2.01
C LEU A 109 -3.75 7.64 1.68
N ILE A 110 -3.30 7.70 0.42
CA ILE A 110 -2.27 8.66 -0.02
C ILE A 110 -2.71 10.09 0.28
N ALA A 111 -3.93 10.45 -0.07
CA ALA A 111 -4.46 11.81 0.12
C ALA A 111 -4.65 12.20 1.61
N THR A 112 -4.73 11.22 2.50
CA THR A 112 -4.91 11.44 3.95
C THR A 112 -3.67 11.13 4.77
N LYS A 113 -2.53 10.87 4.13
CA LYS A 113 -1.29 10.45 4.77
C LYS A 113 -0.88 11.37 5.93
N ASP A 114 -0.89 12.68 5.73
CA ASP A 114 -0.48 13.64 6.77
C ASP A 114 -1.31 13.51 8.06
N LYS A 115 -2.61 13.21 7.93
CA LYS A 115 -3.50 12.98 9.06
C LYS A 115 -3.22 11.66 9.77
N ILE A 116 -2.83 10.64 9.02
CA ILE A 116 -2.45 9.33 9.56
C ILE A 116 -1.12 9.45 10.30
N GLU A 117 -0.14 10.13 9.71
CA GLU A 117 1.18 10.37 10.30
C GLU A 117 1.09 11.18 11.60
N ALA A 118 0.23 12.20 11.63
CA ALA A 118 -0.03 13.00 12.84
C ALA A 118 -0.54 12.16 14.03
N LYS A 119 -1.28 11.08 13.80
CA LYS A 119 -1.69 10.14 14.87
C LYS A 119 -0.51 9.38 15.49
N GLY A 120 0.53 9.11 14.72
CA GLY A 120 1.74 8.44 15.20
C GLY A 120 2.71 9.34 15.95
N ALA A 121 2.71 10.65 15.66
CA ALA A 121 3.69 11.62 16.18
C ALA A 121 3.63 11.83 17.71
N GLY A 122 2.54 11.46 18.38
CA GLY A 122 2.37 11.56 19.82
C GLY A 122 2.75 10.30 20.61
N SER A 123 3.14 9.21 19.94
CA SER A 123 3.47 7.95 20.61
C SER A 123 4.98 7.80 20.82
N THR A 124 5.37 7.17 21.95
CA THR A 124 6.78 6.92 22.31
C THR A 124 7.56 6.15 21.23
N PHE A 125 6.87 5.43 20.34
CA PHE A 125 7.48 4.60 19.30
C PHE A 125 7.18 5.07 17.88
N ASN A 126 6.59 6.27 17.70
CA ASN A 126 6.14 6.77 16.40
C ASN A 126 5.39 5.68 15.61
N ALA A 127 4.37 5.10 16.24
CA ALA A 127 3.56 4.01 15.69
C ALA A 127 2.08 4.28 15.92
N ILE A 128 1.23 3.76 15.04
CA ILE A 128 -0.22 3.79 15.19
C ILE A 128 -0.76 2.42 15.59
N THR A 129 -1.81 2.42 16.39
CA THR A 129 -2.45 1.21 16.91
C THR A 129 -3.44 0.64 15.89
N LYS A 130 -3.91 -0.59 16.15
CA LYS A 130 -5.00 -1.20 15.39
C LYS A 130 -6.24 -0.30 15.38
N LYS A 131 -6.60 0.30 16.51
CA LYS A 131 -7.72 1.22 16.63
C LYS A 131 -7.56 2.43 15.72
N ASP A 132 -6.36 3.04 15.71
CA ASP A 132 -6.09 4.18 14.85
C ASP A 132 -6.25 3.86 13.37
N VAL A 133 -5.80 2.65 12.94
CA VAL A 133 -5.98 2.16 11.57
C VAL A 133 -7.46 1.97 11.25
N TYR A 134 -8.22 1.35 12.14
CA TYR A 134 -9.64 1.08 11.96
C TYR A 134 -10.47 2.36 11.80
N GLU A 135 -10.14 3.39 12.56
CA GLU A 135 -10.81 4.70 12.59
C GLU A 135 -10.32 5.69 11.51
N ILE A 136 -9.47 5.26 10.56
CA ILE A 136 -9.11 6.10 9.41
C ILE A 136 -10.37 6.41 8.61
N GLN A 137 -10.62 7.70 8.39
CA GLN A 137 -11.79 8.17 7.65
C GLN A 137 -11.55 8.11 6.15
N ILE A 138 -12.33 7.27 5.45
CA ILE A 138 -12.29 7.11 4.00
C ILE A 138 -13.56 7.71 3.38
N PRO A 139 -13.44 8.56 2.34
CA PRO A 139 -14.60 9.03 1.60
C PRO A 139 -15.26 7.85 0.88
N VAL A 140 -16.59 7.79 0.90
CA VAL A 140 -17.38 6.75 0.22
C VAL A 140 -18.15 7.39 -0.92
N ALA A 141 -17.91 6.89 -2.13
CA ALA A 141 -18.66 7.20 -3.34
C ALA A 141 -19.42 5.96 -3.81
N THR A 142 -20.30 6.08 -4.81
CA THR A 142 -20.90 4.89 -5.42
C THR A 142 -19.83 4.05 -6.10
N ILE A 143 -20.05 2.74 -6.22
CA ILE A 143 -19.04 1.82 -6.79
C ILE A 143 -18.71 2.17 -8.25
N GLU A 144 -19.69 2.70 -9.00
CA GLU A 144 -19.52 3.16 -10.36
C GLU A 144 -18.53 4.33 -10.43
N LEU A 145 -18.68 5.32 -9.54
CA LEU A 145 -17.79 6.48 -9.48
C LEU A 145 -16.38 6.08 -9.02
N GLN A 146 -16.28 5.12 -8.09
CA GLN A 146 -14.98 4.57 -7.66
C GLN A 146 -14.27 3.86 -8.82
N ASN A 147 -14.99 3.09 -9.64
CA ASN A 147 -14.43 2.39 -10.80
C ASN A 147 -13.98 3.38 -11.88
N GLN A 148 -14.77 4.42 -12.17
CA GLN A 148 -14.38 5.49 -13.09
C GLN A 148 -13.11 6.21 -12.62
N PHE A 149 -13.02 6.52 -11.32
CA PHE A 149 -11.82 7.10 -10.72
C PHE A 149 -10.59 6.20 -10.89
N ALA A 150 -10.72 4.90 -10.58
CA ALA A 150 -9.65 3.93 -10.74
C ALA A 150 -9.14 3.84 -12.19
N GLU A 151 -10.05 3.90 -13.17
CA GLU A 151 -9.69 3.90 -14.58
C GLU A 151 -8.92 5.17 -14.99
N ILE A 152 -9.37 6.34 -14.56
CA ILE A 152 -8.67 7.61 -14.78
C ILE A 152 -7.24 7.55 -14.21
N VAL A 153 -7.07 7.06 -12.98
CA VAL A 153 -5.74 6.92 -12.35
C VAL A 153 -4.84 5.99 -13.17
N ARG A 154 -5.38 4.86 -13.64
CA ARG A 154 -4.62 3.91 -14.48
C ARG A 154 -4.18 4.54 -15.81
N LEU A 155 -5.02 5.36 -16.44
CA LEU A 155 -4.68 6.08 -17.66
C LEU A 155 -3.58 7.11 -17.42
N ILE A 156 -3.63 7.86 -16.32
CA ILE A 156 -2.60 8.83 -15.93
C ILE A 156 -1.26 8.11 -15.67
N ASP A 157 -1.28 6.99 -14.97
CA ASP A 157 -0.07 6.19 -14.70
C ASP A 157 0.56 5.68 -16.01
N LYS A 158 -0.24 5.23 -16.98
CA LYS A 158 0.22 4.80 -18.31
C LYS A 158 0.82 5.97 -19.10
N GLN A 159 0.20 7.16 -19.08
CA GLN A 159 0.70 8.35 -19.79
C GLN A 159 2.03 8.83 -19.21
N LYS A 160 2.16 8.84 -17.88
CA LYS A 160 3.43 9.17 -17.20
C LYS A 160 4.54 8.20 -17.62
N PHE A 161 4.24 6.90 -17.65
CA PHE A 161 5.19 5.88 -18.12
C PHE A 161 5.60 6.12 -19.57
N HIS A 162 4.65 6.38 -20.46
CA HIS A 162 4.91 6.62 -21.88
C HIS A 162 5.73 7.90 -22.12
N SER A 163 5.47 8.96 -21.37
CA SER A 163 6.25 10.21 -21.43
C SER A 163 7.70 10.00 -20.96
N VAL A 164 7.89 9.28 -19.83
CA VAL A 164 9.23 8.94 -19.32
C VAL A 164 9.99 8.08 -20.34
N PHE A 165 9.33 7.07 -20.89
CA PHE A 165 9.92 6.18 -21.89
C PHE A 165 10.36 6.91 -23.16
N LYS A 166 9.54 7.84 -23.70
CA LYS A 166 9.91 8.69 -24.83
C LYS A 166 11.12 9.57 -24.53
N ASN A 167 11.21 10.11 -23.31
CA ASN A 167 12.34 10.93 -22.92
C ASN A 167 13.64 10.11 -22.83
N ILE A 168 13.58 8.89 -22.32
CA ILE A 168 14.73 7.98 -22.27
C ILE A 168 15.22 7.62 -23.69
N LEU A 169 14.30 7.33 -24.60
CA LEU A 169 14.65 7.05 -26.02
C LEU A 169 15.32 8.23 -26.68
N LYS A 170 14.84 9.47 -26.47
CA LYS A 170 15.46 10.68 -27.02
C LYS A 170 16.88 10.92 -26.49
N ILE A 171 17.14 10.62 -25.23
CA ILE A 171 18.47 10.73 -24.61
C ILE A 171 19.44 9.74 -25.30
N LYS A 172 19.01 8.49 -25.50
CA LYS A 172 19.85 7.48 -26.18
C LYS A 172 20.15 7.84 -27.63
N GLU A 173 19.18 8.42 -28.36
CA GLU A 173 19.40 8.89 -29.72
C GLU A 173 20.42 10.03 -29.78
N SER A 174 20.41 10.95 -28.79
CA SER A 174 21.39 12.05 -28.73
C SER A 174 22.80 11.62 -28.36
N GLU A 175 22.97 10.49 -27.62
CA GLU A 175 24.29 9.94 -27.26
C GLU A 175 24.92 9.11 -28.39
N VAL A 176 24.14 8.62 -29.36
CA VAL A 176 24.64 7.84 -30.51
C VAL A 176 25.14 8.73 -31.65
N TYR A 177 24.73 10.02 -31.67
CA TYR A 177 25.12 10.99 -32.71
C TYR A 177 26.07 12.09 -32.19
N ALA A 178 26.63 11.94 -30.99
CA ALA A 178 27.68 12.80 -30.43
C ALA A 178 29.03 12.09 -30.44
#